data_1ee85f06f33bcac7915fdeb6b2823908
#
_entry.id   1ee85f06f33bcac7915fdeb6b2823908
#
_cell.length_a   1.000
_cell.length_b   1.000
_cell.length_c   1.000
_cell.angle_alpha   90.00
_cell.angle_beta   90.00
_cell.angle_gamma   90.00
#
_symmetry.space_group_name_H-M   'P 1'
#
loop_
_entity.id
_entity.type
_entity.pdbx_description
1 polymer ?
#
loop_
_entity_poly.entity_id
_entity_poly.type
_entity_poly.pdbx_seq_one_letter_code
_entity_poly.pdbx_strand_id
1 'polypeptide(L)'
;MRVLGVDPGLTRMGVGVVDGRIGAPLKMVAAGVVRTPADEPIHRRLLSVDVQITEWLDEYEPDAVAVERMFAQEGVRTIMGTAQAAGVAMVAAARRGLPVALHTPSEVKAAITGDGRAQKDQVAAMVVRILKLAEAPKPVDATDALALAICHVWRGGAADRIAEAMERQGVSLPSGNVPMHRERGRRKGGFR
;
A
#
# COMPACT_ATOMS: atom_id res chain seq x y z
N MET A 1 -10.59 -7.19 -8.79
CA MET A 1 -9.55 -6.14 -8.61
C MET A 1 -8.30 -6.78 -8.02
N ARG A 2 -7.16 -6.30 -8.43
CA ARG A 2 -5.85 -6.67 -7.87
C ARG A 2 -5.36 -5.57 -6.94
N VAL A 3 -5.00 -5.90 -5.72
CA VAL A 3 -4.56 -4.93 -4.72
C VAL A 3 -3.16 -5.27 -4.24
N LEU A 4 -2.27 -4.28 -4.25
CA LEU A 4 -0.99 -4.35 -3.56
C LEU A 4 -1.18 -3.81 -2.13
N GLY A 5 -1.04 -4.66 -1.13
CA GLY A 5 -0.93 -4.28 0.28
C GLY A 5 0.51 -3.93 0.64
N VAL A 6 0.69 -2.88 1.40
CA VAL A 6 1.99 -2.40 1.87
C VAL A 6 1.93 -2.21 3.39
N ASP A 7 2.72 -2.99 4.12
CA ASP A 7 3.00 -2.80 5.55
C ASP A 7 4.32 -2.04 5.69
N PRO A 8 4.29 -0.72 5.99
CA PRO A 8 5.46 0.12 5.87
C PRO A 8 6.52 -0.17 6.92
N GLY A 9 7.77 -0.19 6.48
CA GLY A 9 8.95 -0.23 7.32
C GLY A 9 10.20 0.14 6.54
N LEU A 10 11.07 0.99 7.08
CA LEU A 10 12.25 1.44 6.35
C LEU A 10 13.28 0.33 6.14
N THR A 11 13.49 -0.55 7.11
CA THR A 11 14.43 -1.66 7.00
C THR A 11 13.79 -2.89 6.35
N ARG A 12 12.51 -3.09 6.63
CA ARG A 12 11.70 -4.20 6.11
C ARG A 12 10.29 -3.65 5.89
N MET A 13 9.82 -3.71 4.68
CA MET A 13 8.47 -3.32 4.29
C MET A 13 7.78 -4.55 3.72
N GLY A 14 6.70 -4.98 4.35
CA GLY A 14 5.88 -6.06 3.84
C GLY A 14 5.14 -5.65 2.58
N VAL A 15 5.08 -6.54 1.60
CA VAL A 15 4.31 -6.37 0.38
C VAL A 15 3.54 -7.64 0.05
N GLY A 16 2.30 -7.49 -0.40
CA GLY A 16 1.45 -8.62 -0.73
C GLY A 16 0.41 -8.26 -1.78
N VAL A 17 0.24 -9.11 -2.79
CA VAL A 17 -0.70 -8.89 -3.89
C VAL A 17 -1.82 -9.91 -3.82
N VAL A 18 -3.05 -9.41 -3.80
CA VAL A 18 -4.26 -10.22 -3.75
C VAL A 18 -5.19 -9.89 -4.90
N ASP A 19 -5.63 -10.90 -5.63
CA ASP A 19 -6.71 -10.81 -6.59
C ASP A 19 -8.03 -11.21 -5.96
N GLY A 20 -9.09 -10.45 -6.23
CA GLY A 20 -10.42 -10.83 -5.83
C GLY A 20 -11.48 -9.74 -5.96
N ARG A 21 -12.65 -10.07 -5.43
CA ARG A 21 -13.81 -9.17 -5.32
C ARG A 21 -14.66 -9.56 -4.14
N ILE A 22 -15.49 -8.64 -3.68
CA ILE A 22 -16.45 -8.90 -2.59
C ILE A 22 -17.35 -10.09 -2.96
N GLY A 23 -17.51 -11.03 -2.03
CA GLY A 23 -18.38 -12.20 -2.21
C GLY A 23 -17.81 -13.30 -3.10
N ALA A 24 -16.55 -13.21 -3.52
CA ALA A 24 -15.86 -14.25 -4.26
C ALA A 24 -14.57 -14.70 -3.55
N PRO A 25 -14.08 -15.92 -3.82
CA PRO A 25 -12.79 -16.36 -3.29
C PRO A 25 -11.66 -15.40 -3.68
N LEU A 26 -10.78 -15.11 -2.72
CA LEU A 26 -9.59 -14.33 -2.95
C LEU A 26 -8.40 -15.25 -3.26
N LYS A 27 -7.46 -14.73 -4.05
CA LYS A 27 -6.23 -15.44 -4.44
C LYS A 27 -5.01 -14.60 -4.11
N MET A 28 -4.04 -15.18 -3.42
CA MET A 28 -2.70 -14.60 -3.33
C MET A 28 -2.02 -14.71 -4.69
N VAL A 29 -1.54 -13.57 -5.21
CA VAL A 29 -0.72 -13.51 -6.44
C VAL A 29 0.76 -13.56 -6.08
N ALA A 30 1.15 -12.71 -5.12
CA ALA A 30 2.54 -12.64 -4.63
C ALA A 30 2.58 -12.14 -3.19
N ALA A 31 3.67 -12.45 -2.48
CA ALA A 31 3.96 -11.91 -1.16
C ALA A 31 5.47 -11.84 -0.95
N GLY A 32 5.95 -10.78 -0.29
CA GLY A 32 7.38 -10.60 -0.09
C GLY A 32 7.72 -9.45 0.86
N VAL A 33 8.99 -9.08 0.87
CA VAL A 33 9.50 -7.98 1.69
C VAL A 33 10.52 -7.17 0.92
N VAL A 34 10.26 -5.89 0.78
CA VAL A 34 11.24 -4.88 0.37
C VAL A 34 12.22 -4.66 1.53
N ARG A 35 13.52 -4.69 1.24
CA ARG A 35 14.58 -4.59 2.27
C ARG A 35 15.56 -3.48 1.92
N THR A 36 16.00 -2.77 2.97
CA THR A 36 17.10 -1.81 2.83
C THR A 36 18.16 -2.04 3.93
N PRO A 37 19.45 -1.89 3.64
CA PRO A 37 20.51 -1.98 4.65
C PRO A 37 20.34 -0.91 5.73
N ALA A 38 20.50 -1.29 7.00
CA ALA A 38 20.27 -0.37 8.11
C ALA A 38 21.41 0.67 8.30
N ASP A 39 22.58 0.38 7.78
CA ASP A 39 23.80 1.17 7.83
C ASP A 39 23.93 2.20 6.69
N GLU A 40 23.05 2.13 5.68
CA GLU A 40 23.02 3.11 4.61
C GLU A 40 22.34 4.43 5.01
N PRO A 41 22.77 5.56 4.40
CA PRO A 41 22.11 6.85 4.57
C PRO A 41 20.64 6.81 4.16
N ILE A 42 19.78 7.53 4.90
CA ILE A 42 18.33 7.52 4.74
C ILE A 42 17.87 7.75 3.29
N HIS A 43 18.46 8.72 2.59
CA HIS A 43 18.07 9.05 1.22
C HIS A 43 18.34 7.90 0.22
N ARG A 44 19.40 7.12 0.41
CA ARG A 44 19.68 5.93 -0.39
C ARG A 44 18.71 4.79 -0.11
N ARG A 45 18.38 4.61 1.17
CA ARG A 45 17.39 3.64 1.59
C ARG A 45 16.00 3.94 1.01
N LEU A 46 15.59 5.22 1.03
CA LEU A 46 14.33 5.66 0.42
C LEU A 46 14.32 5.47 -1.09
N LEU A 47 15.45 5.73 -1.76
CA LEU A 47 15.59 5.43 -3.19
C LEU A 47 15.45 3.92 -3.46
N SER A 48 16.07 3.08 -2.62
CA SER A 48 15.93 1.62 -2.74
C SER A 48 14.49 1.15 -2.53
N VAL A 49 13.74 1.78 -1.61
CA VAL A 49 12.30 1.53 -1.46
C VAL A 49 11.53 1.92 -2.72
N ASP A 50 11.80 3.11 -3.30
CA ASP A 50 11.15 3.59 -4.53
C ASP A 50 11.37 2.62 -5.69
N VAL A 51 12.61 2.16 -5.89
CA VAL A 51 12.96 1.20 -6.95
C VAL A 51 12.20 -0.11 -6.76
N GLN A 52 12.32 -0.73 -5.58
CA GLN A 52 11.70 -2.04 -5.34
C GLN A 52 10.16 -1.98 -5.38
N ILE A 53 9.52 -0.94 -4.83
CA ILE A 53 8.06 -0.76 -4.94
C ILE A 53 7.66 -0.54 -6.39
N THR A 54 8.44 0.22 -7.14
CA THR A 54 8.24 0.42 -8.58
C THR A 54 8.25 -0.91 -9.34
N GLU A 55 9.21 -1.79 -9.06
CA GLU A 55 9.29 -3.13 -9.63
C GLU A 55 8.04 -3.96 -9.31
N TRP A 56 7.56 -3.92 -8.05
CA TRP A 56 6.33 -4.61 -7.67
C TRP A 56 5.09 -4.07 -8.40
N LEU A 57 4.99 -2.75 -8.58
CA LEU A 57 3.88 -2.13 -9.30
C LEU A 57 3.90 -2.48 -10.79
N ASP A 58 5.09 -2.55 -11.40
CA ASP A 58 5.25 -2.88 -12.83
C ASP A 58 5.05 -4.38 -13.09
N GLU A 59 5.52 -5.26 -12.18
CA GLU A 59 5.39 -6.72 -12.35
C GLU A 59 3.95 -7.21 -12.13
N TYR A 60 3.27 -6.66 -11.12
CA TYR A 60 1.95 -7.19 -10.74
C TYR A 60 0.78 -6.35 -11.23
N GLU A 61 1.00 -5.15 -11.74
CA GLU A 61 -0.01 -4.24 -12.30
C GLU A 61 -1.29 -4.17 -11.44
N PRO A 62 -1.21 -3.71 -10.17
CA PRO A 62 -2.38 -3.64 -9.30
C PRO A 62 -3.34 -2.54 -9.73
N ASP A 63 -4.63 -2.73 -9.44
CA ASP A 63 -5.68 -1.72 -9.64
C ASP A 63 -5.67 -0.65 -8.54
N ALA A 64 -5.14 -0.99 -7.35
CA ALA A 64 -5.07 -0.10 -6.19
C ALA A 64 -3.93 -0.50 -5.24
N VAL A 65 -3.48 0.45 -4.41
CA VAL A 65 -2.51 0.22 -3.34
C VAL A 65 -3.16 0.48 -1.98
N ALA A 66 -3.05 -0.48 -1.07
CA ALA A 66 -3.50 -0.37 0.31
C ALA A 66 -2.29 -0.25 1.25
N VAL A 67 -2.20 0.85 2.00
CA VAL A 67 -1.06 1.11 2.91
C VAL A 67 -1.57 1.17 4.35
N GLU A 68 -0.81 0.62 5.30
CA GLU A 68 -1.15 0.76 6.70
C GLU A 68 -1.01 2.22 7.15
N ARG A 69 -2.05 2.73 7.81
CA ARG A 69 -2.03 4.06 8.42
C ARG A 69 -1.20 4.04 9.69
N MET A 70 -0.13 4.81 9.68
CA MET A 70 0.76 4.98 10.84
C MET A 70 0.11 5.82 11.94
N PHE A 71 0.30 5.38 13.19
CA PHE A 71 -0.03 6.14 14.39
C PHE A 71 1.23 6.38 15.23
N ALA A 72 1.30 7.55 15.88
CA ALA A 72 2.46 7.98 16.67
C ALA A 72 2.55 7.28 18.05
N GLN A 73 2.50 5.95 18.08
CA GLN A 73 2.59 5.17 19.33
C GLN A 73 3.94 4.48 19.54
N GLU A 74 4.83 4.50 18.56
CA GLU A 74 6.17 3.91 18.63
C GLU A 74 7.26 4.98 18.81
N GLY A 75 8.49 4.57 19.17
CA GLY A 75 9.59 5.51 19.38
C GLY A 75 9.84 6.42 18.17
N VAL A 76 10.01 7.72 18.40
CA VAL A 76 10.05 8.79 17.39
C VAL A 76 11.00 8.50 16.21
N ARG A 77 12.14 7.85 16.45
CA ARG A 77 13.12 7.52 15.39
C ARG A 77 12.60 6.47 14.41
N THR A 78 11.93 5.45 14.90
CA THR A 78 11.40 4.35 14.08
C THR A 78 10.22 4.84 13.26
N ILE A 79 9.31 5.62 13.87
CA ILE A 79 8.14 6.20 13.20
C ILE A 79 8.53 7.07 12.02
N MET A 80 9.55 7.94 12.17
CA MET A 80 9.96 8.84 11.08
C MET A 80 10.42 8.08 9.85
N GLY A 81 11.29 7.07 10.01
CA GLY A 81 11.76 6.25 8.90
C GLY A 81 10.64 5.46 8.22
N THR A 82 9.73 4.90 9.01
CA THR A 82 8.56 4.17 8.50
C THR A 82 7.61 5.09 7.75
N ALA A 83 7.31 6.28 8.29
CA ALA A 83 6.45 7.27 7.61
C ALA A 83 7.06 7.77 6.30
N GLN A 84 8.38 7.98 6.25
CA GLN A 84 9.06 8.35 5.01
C GLN A 84 8.97 7.22 3.97
N ALA A 85 9.20 5.97 4.37
CA ALA A 85 9.09 4.83 3.48
C ALA A 85 7.65 4.62 2.97
N ALA A 86 6.64 4.79 3.83
CA ALA A 86 5.23 4.79 3.43
C ALA A 86 4.93 5.90 2.40
N GLY A 87 5.45 7.11 2.63
CA GLY A 87 5.32 8.24 1.70
C GLY A 87 5.90 7.92 0.32
N VAL A 88 7.06 7.27 0.27
CA VAL A 88 7.69 6.83 -0.99
C VAL A 88 6.80 5.82 -1.72
N ALA A 89 6.26 4.81 -1.03
CA ALA A 89 5.36 3.83 -1.64
C ALA A 89 4.09 4.49 -2.20
N MET A 90 3.49 5.44 -1.47
CA MET A 90 2.34 6.21 -1.94
C MET A 90 2.65 7.05 -3.17
N VAL A 91 3.83 7.71 -3.22
CA VAL A 91 4.27 8.50 -4.38
C VAL A 91 4.52 7.60 -5.59
N ALA A 92 5.13 6.43 -5.42
CA ALA A 92 5.34 5.46 -6.51
C ALA A 92 4.01 5.01 -7.14
N ALA A 93 2.97 4.76 -6.31
CA ALA A 93 1.62 4.45 -6.77
C ALA A 93 0.96 5.64 -7.49
N ALA A 94 1.05 6.84 -6.91
CA ALA A 94 0.45 8.05 -7.47
C ALA A 94 1.06 8.44 -8.83
N ARG A 95 2.36 8.21 -9.05
CA ARG A 95 3.03 8.42 -10.35
C ARG A 95 2.42 7.56 -11.47
N ARG A 96 1.78 6.44 -11.12
CA ARG A 96 1.09 5.52 -12.04
C ARG A 96 -0.41 5.78 -12.12
N GLY A 97 -0.91 6.81 -11.43
CA GLY A 97 -2.34 7.11 -11.37
C GLY A 97 -3.14 6.08 -10.56
N LEU A 98 -2.48 5.25 -9.75
CA LEU A 98 -3.16 4.24 -8.94
C LEU A 98 -3.79 4.89 -7.70
N PRO A 99 -5.04 4.53 -7.37
CA PRO A 99 -5.65 4.94 -6.11
C PRO A 99 -4.91 4.33 -4.93
N VAL A 100 -4.74 5.14 -3.87
CA VAL A 100 -4.09 4.73 -2.61
C VAL A 100 -5.08 4.85 -1.48
N ALA A 101 -5.30 3.76 -0.75
CA ALA A 101 -6.13 3.73 0.44
C ALA A 101 -5.29 3.50 1.70
N LEU A 102 -5.65 4.22 2.77
CA LEU A 102 -5.01 4.05 4.08
C LEU A 102 -5.96 3.30 5.02
N HIS A 103 -5.50 2.18 5.58
CA HIS A 103 -6.24 1.39 6.54
C HIS A 103 -5.54 1.38 7.90
N THR A 104 -6.30 1.57 8.98
CA THR A 104 -5.78 1.44 10.34
C THR A 104 -5.57 -0.03 10.71
N PRO A 105 -4.65 -0.35 11.63
CA PRO A 105 -4.47 -1.72 12.12
C PRO A 105 -5.77 -2.34 12.65
N SER A 106 -6.59 -1.57 13.37
CA SER A 106 -7.87 -2.05 13.89
C SER A 106 -8.90 -2.34 12.80
N GLU A 107 -8.91 -1.54 11.72
CA GLU A 107 -9.78 -1.81 10.56
C GLU A 107 -9.37 -3.10 9.83
N VAL A 108 -8.06 -3.32 9.65
CA VAL A 108 -7.54 -4.56 9.05
C VAL A 108 -7.91 -5.76 9.90
N LYS A 109 -7.64 -5.71 11.22
CA LYS A 109 -8.01 -6.78 12.14
C LYS A 109 -9.51 -7.09 12.10
N ALA A 110 -10.36 -6.07 12.19
CA ALA A 110 -11.80 -6.23 12.13
C ALA A 110 -12.28 -6.83 10.80
N ALA A 111 -11.68 -6.40 9.67
CA ALA A 111 -12.03 -6.96 8.37
C ALA A 111 -11.67 -8.45 8.25
N ILE A 112 -10.51 -8.85 8.75
CA ILE A 112 -9.96 -10.20 8.61
C ILE A 112 -10.60 -11.18 9.61
N THR A 113 -10.79 -10.76 10.87
CA THR A 113 -11.19 -11.66 11.98
C THR A 113 -12.57 -11.38 12.53
N GLY A 114 -13.18 -10.24 12.20
CA GLY A 114 -14.40 -9.73 12.84
C GLY A 114 -14.13 -8.95 14.14
N ASP A 115 -12.88 -8.96 14.66
CA ASP A 115 -12.50 -8.27 15.90
C ASP A 115 -11.30 -7.32 15.66
N GLY A 116 -11.50 -6.01 15.86
CA GLY A 116 -10.46 -4.99 15.72
C GLY A 116 -9.34 -5.08 16.78
N ARG A 117 -9.48 -5.93 17.81
CA ARG A 117 -8.49 -6.18 18.85
C ARG A 117 -7.76 -7.50 18.69
N ALA A 118 -8.03 -8.25 17.62
CA ALA A 118 -7.41 -9.55 17.35
C ALA A 118 -5.87 -9.51 17.45
N GLN A 119 -5.28 -10.59 17.93
CA GLN A 119 -3.83 -10.72 18.01
C GLN A 119 -3.24 -11.06 16.63
N LYS A 120 -1.94 -10.84 16.44
CA LYS A 120 -1.27 -11.04 15.13
C LYS A 120 -1.37 -12.48 14.63
N ASP A 121 -1.25 -13.46 15.51
CA ASP A 121 -1.38 -14.89 15.18
C ASP A 121 -2.78 -15.24 14.68
N GLN A 122 -3.83 -14.65 15.26
CA GLN A 122 -5.20 -14.81 14.81
C GLN A 122 -5.41 -14.22 13.41
N VAL A 123 -4.86 -13.03 13.15
CA VAL A 123 -4.91 -12.41 11.81
C VAL A 123 -4.18 -13.30 10.79
N ALA A 124 -2.97 -13.77 11.11
CA ALA A 124 -2.19 -14.63 10.24
C ALA A 124 -2.93 -15.94 9.91
N ALA A 125 -3.53 -16.60 10.92
CA ALA A 125 -4.32 -17.81 10.72
C ALA A 125 -5.52 -17.57 9.79
N MET A 126 -6.18 -16.43 9.94
CA MET A 126 -7.30 -16.05 9.07
C MET A 126 -6.86 -15.74 7.65
N VAL A 127 -5.74 -15.05 7.43
CA VAL A 127 -5.16 -14.80 6.10
C VAL A 127 -4.90 -16.14 5.37
N VAL A 128 -4.26 -17.08 6.05
CA VAL A 128 -4.03 -18.45 5.53
C VAL A 128 -5.34 -19.11 5.10
N ARG A 129 -6.35 -19.04 5.95
CA ARG A 129 -7.67 -19.64 5.67
C ARG A 129 -8.40 -18.96 4.51
N ILE A 130 -8.41 -17.61 4.47
CA ILE A 130 -9.08 -16.81 3.44
C ILE A 130 -8.47 -17.07 2.07
N LEU A 131 -7.14 -17.09 2.00
CA LEU A 131 -6.39 -17.30 0.76
C LEU A 131 -6.14 -18.78 0.44
N LYS A 132 -6.61 -19.70 1.30
CA LYS A 132 -6.44 -21.17 1.18
C LYS A 132 -4.99 -21.58 1.00
N LEU A 133 -4.09 -20.96 1.78
CA LEU A 133 -2.66 -21.28 1.74
C LEU A 133 -2.37 -22.54 2.58
N ALA A 134 -1.30 -23.26 2.22
CA ALA A 134 -0.81 -24.40 3.02
C ALA A 134 -0.19 -23.93 4.34
N GLU A 135 0.49 -22.80 4.35
CA GLU A 135 1.10 -22.16 5.51
C GLU A 135 1.14 -20.63 5.35
N ALA A 136 1.37 -19.90 6.45
CA ALA A 136 1.54 -18.46 6.40
C ALA A 136 2.83 -18.10 5.64
N PRO A 137 2.77 -17.12 4.71
CA PRO A 137 3.96 -16.61 4.04
C PRO A 137 5.01 -16.10 5.03
N LYS A 138 6.27 -16.35 4.73
CA LYS A 138 7.40 -15.86 5.52
C LYS A 138 8.17 -14.81 4.70
N PRO A 139 8.62 -13.75 5.36
CA PRO A 139 8.47 -13.39 6.77
C PRO A 139 7.08 -12.81 7.09
N VAL A 140 6.80 -12.60 8.39
CA VAL A 140 5.48 -12.16 8.93
C VAL A 140 4.99 -10.86 8.27
N ASP A 141 5.90 -9.93 7.97
CA ASP A 141 5.58 -8.65 7.31
C ASP A 141 4.80 -8.86 5.98
N ALA A 142 5.08 -9.94 5.24
CA ALA A 142 4.36 -10.30 4.02
C ALA A 142 2.91 -10.70 4.32
N THR A 143 2.66 -11.37 5.45
CA THR A 143 1.31 -11.74 5.88
C THR A 143 0.51 -10.53 6.31
N ASP A 144 1.13 -9.56 7.00
CA ASP A 144 0.50 -8.30 7.40
C ASP A 144 0.10 -7.48 6.14
N ALA A 145 0.96 -7.44 5.11
CA ALA A 145 0.65 -6.81 3.83
C ALA A 145 -0.50 -7.51 3.07
N LEU A 146 -0.57 -8.84 3.11
CA LEU A 146 -1.71 -9.58 2.52
C LEU A 146 -3.01 -9.26 3.26
N ALA A 147 -2.98 -9.11 4.59
CA ALA A 147 -4.16 -8.71 5.36
C ALA A 147 -4.68 -7.32 4.93
N LEU A 148 -3.77 -6.37 4.67
CA LEU A 148 -4.11 -5.05 4.12
C LEU A 148 -4.78 -5.15 2.75
N ALA A 149 -4.21 -5.94 1.83
CA ALA A 149 -4.78 -6.15 0.51
C ALA A 149 -6.18 -6.77 0.58
N ILE A 150 -6.39 -7.81 1.41
CA ILE A 150 -7.69 -8.44 1.64
C ILE A 150 -8.69 -7.41 2.21
N CYS A 151 -8.29 -6.67 3.24
CA CYS A 151 -9.11 -5.61 3.84
C CYS A 151 -9.59 -4.62 2.78
N HIS A 152 -8.69 -4.19 1.89
CA HIS A 152 -9.05 -3.25 0.83
C HIS A 152 -9.98 -3.86 -0.20
N VAL A 153 -9.76 -5.09 -0.67
CA VAL A 153 -10.69 -5.79 -1.58
C VAL A 153 -12.10 -5.85 -1.01
N TRP A 154 -12.25 -6.08 0.30
CA TRP A 154 -13.57 -6.18 0.94
C TRP A 154 -14.21 -4.83 1.26
N ARG A 155 -13.43 -3.78 1.52
CA ARG A 155 -13.91 -2.45 1.92
C ARG A 155 -13.87 -1.41 0.80
N GLY A 156 -12.89 -1.50 -0.10
CA GLY A 156 -12.68 -0.55 -1.20
C GLY A 156 -13.88 -0.48 -2.13
N GLY A 157 -14.46 -1.62 -2.48
CA GLY A 157 -15.67 -1.63 -3.31
C GLY A 157 -16.91 -0.96 -2.68
N ALA A 158 -16.89 -0.58 -1.40
CA ALA A 158 -17.92 0.27 -0.82
C ALA A 158 -17.63 1.76 -1.07
N ALA A 159 -16.37 2.17 -0.96
CA ALA A 159 -15.94 3.54 -1.25
C ALA A 159 -16.07 3.85 -2.75
N ASP A 160 -15.67 2.92 -3.61
CA ASP A 160 -15.81 3.05 -5.07
C ASP A 160 -17.28 3.17 -5.48
N ARG A 161 -18.19 2.37 -4.90
CA ARG A 161 -19.64 2.48 -5.16
C ARG A 161 -20.23 3.81 -4.68
N ILE A 162 -19.73 4.34 -3.56
CA ILE A 162 -20.15 5.67 -3.07
C ILE A 162 -19.63 6.75 -4.04
N ALA A 163 -18.37 6.67 -4.48
CA ALA A 163 -17.81 7.61 -5.45
C ALA A 163 -18.55 7.56 -6.79
N GLU A 164 -18.79 6.37 -7.34
CA GLU A 164 -19.61 6.18 -8.55
C GLU A 164 -21.05 6.69 -8.39
N ALA A 165 -21.67 6.50 -7.21
CA ALA A 165 -22.99 7.00 -6.93
C ALA A 165 -23.02 8.52 -6.85
N MET A 166 -21.99 9.14 -6.28
CA MET A 166 -21.83 10.61 -6.22
C MET A 166 -21.58 11.20 -7.61
N GLU A 167 -20.75 10.57 -8.44
CA GLU A 167 -20.54 10.98 -9.83
C GLU A 167 -21.84 10.91 -10.64
N ARG A 168 -22.62 9.84 -10.50
CA ARG A 168 -23.95 9.70 -11.15
C ARG A 168 -24.95 10.78 -10.69
N GLN A 169 -24.77 11.31 -9.48
CA GLN A 169 -25.60 12.40 -8.94
C GLN A 169 -25.04 13.79 -9.26
N GLY A 170 -23.95 13.90 -10.06
CA GLY A 170 -23.33 15.17 -10.44
C GLY A 170 -22.54 15.85 -9.33
N VAL A 171 -22.24 15.14 -8.25
CA VAL A 171 -21.38 15.61 -7.16
C VAL A 171 -19.94 15.23 -7.51
N SER A 172 -19.22 16.12 -8.21
CA SER A 172 -17.78 15.95 -8.44
C SER A 172 -17.01 16.17 -7.16
N LEU A 173 -16.31 15.15 -6.69
CA LEU A 173 -15.21 15.34 -5.74
C LEU A 173 -14.14 16.21 -6.41
N PRO A 174 -13.51 17.18 -5.71
CA PRO A 174 -12.44 17.97 -6.29
C PRO A 174 -11.32 17.03 -6.73
N SER A 175 -11.14 16.90 -8.05
CA SER A 175 -10.01 16.18 -8.62
C SER A 175 -8.74 16.90 -8.18
N GLY A 176 -7.91 16.24 -7.39
CA GLY A 176 -6.60 16.73 -6.98
C GLY A 176 -5.64 16.76 -8.17
N ASN A 177 -5.99 17.52 -9.20
CA ASN A 177 -5.13 17.76 -10.34
C ASN A 177 -4.05 18.75 -9.89
N VAL A 178 -2.95 18.23 -9.32
CA VAL A 178 -1.73 19.01 -9.13
C VAL A 178 -1.19 19.31 -10.53
N PRO A 179 -1.19 20.57 -11.00
CA PRO A 179 -0.66 20.87 -12.32
C PRO A 179 0.83 20.53 -12.34
N MET A 180 1.20 19.54 -13.14
CA MET A 180 2.58 19.26 -13.45
C MET A 180 3.18 20.52 -14.07
N HIS A 181 4.10 21.17 -13.37
CA HIS A 181 4.86 22.29 -13.90
C HIS A 181 5.56 21.84 -15.18
N ARG A 182 5.05 22.28 -16.34
CA ARG A 182 5.78 22.17 -17.61
C ARG A 182 7.09 22.93 -17.45
N GLU A 183 8.20 22.25 -17.67
CA GLU A 183 9.54 22.85 -17.76
C GLU A 183 9.49 24.06 -18.70
N ARG A 184 9.76 25.23 -18.16
CA ARG A 184 10.04 26.41 -18.98
C ARG A 184 11.37 26.19 -19.66
N GLY A 185 11.34 26.16 -21.00
CA GLY A 185 12.47 25.95 -21.86
C GLY A 185 13.69 26.79 -21.47
N ARG A 186 14.85 26.13 -21.48
CA ARG A 186 16.19 26.75 -21.39
C ARG A 186 16.31 27.94 -22.34
N ARG A 187 16.31 29.14 -21.79
CA ARG A 187 16.83 30.29 -22.52
C ARG A 187 18.33 30.11 -22.69
N LYS A 188 18.77 29.92 -23.93
CA LYS A 188 20.16 30.05 -24.33
C LYS A 188 20.56 31.51 -24.11
N GLY A 189 21.29 31.82 -23.05
CA GLY A 189 22.00 33.07 -22.86
C GLY A 189 23.39 32.93 -23.50
N GLY A 190 23.60 33.59 -24.66
CA GLY A 190 24.93 33.74 -25.23
C GLY A 190 25.73 34.73 -24.38
N PHE A 191 26.91 34.32 -23.98
CA PHE A 191 27.96 35.23 -23.52
C PHE A 191 28.72 35.76 -24.73
N ARG A 192 28.78 37.07 -24.83
CA ARG A 192 29.84 37.81 -25.54
C ARG A 192 30.85 38.35 -24.54
#